data_bf80cdcd71572c097bea15fd4021fdd1
#
_entry.id   bf80cdcd71572c097bea15fd4021fdd1
#
_cell.length_a   1.000
_cell.length_b   1.000
_cell.length_c   1.000
_cell.angle_alpha   90.00
_cell.angle_beta   90.00
_cell.angle_gamma   90.00
#
_symmetry.space_group_name_H-M   'P 1'
#
loop_
_entity.id
_entity.type
_entity.pdbx_description
1 polymer ?
#
loop_
_entity_poly.entity_id
_entity_poly.type
_entity_poly.pdbx_seq_one_letter_code
_entity_poly.pdbx_strand_id
1 'polypeptide(L)'
;MGYQAFDQYASEYDAWFMENTNVLETELRLVASCLKDSGKILSIGCGSALFEKLLADRYDIRIEHGIEPAEGMAAIARKRGFDVEINTAEEADYGENLYDTVLFNGCPCYMQDLGLALRKAHCALREGGKVVVIDVPKESPYGLIYNLALAVDTWDHPLLEGCKPKDPYPIELVKQASWRTTKEKSDIMAANGFGKLEYSQTLTLDPHYSYTTVEDPIEGYDRGSYVAIIGYKE
;
A
#
# COMPACT_ATOMS: atom_id res chain seq x y z
N MET A 1 -4.98 9.19 -15.85
CA MET A 1 -4.40 8.01 -15.19
C MET A 1 -4.20 8.35 -13.73
N GLY A 2 -4.45 7.40 -12.81
CA GLY A 2 -4.55 7.69 -11.37
C GLY A 2 -3.28 8.16 -10.64
N TYR A 3 -2.10 8.11 -11.27
CA TYR A 3 -0.84 8.50 -10.63
C TYR A 3 -0.41 9.97 -10.87
N GLN A 4 -1.08 10.70 -11.76
CA GLN A 4 -0.67 12.08 -12.11
C GLN A 4 -0.68 13.05 -10.92
N ALA A 5 -1.59 12.85 -9.96
CA ALA A 5 -1.61 13.67 -8.75
C ALA A 5 -0.36 13.44 -7.89
N PHE A 6 0.21 12.24 -7.90
CA PHE A 6 1.42 11.92 -7.15
C PHE A 6 2.67 12.65 -7.67
N ASP A 7 2.71 13.04 -8.95
CA ASP A 7 3.77 13.90 -9.47
C ASP A 7 3.75 15.29 -8.84
N GLN A 8 2.53 15.84 -8.66
CA GLN A 8 2.34 17.18 -8.11
C GLN A 8 2.48 17.23 -6.59
N TYR A 9 2.05 16.18 -5.91
CA TYR A 9 1.99 16.09 -4.44
C TYR A 9 3.06 15.18 -3.82
N ALA A 10 4.15 14.89 -4.56
CA ALA A 10 5.19 13.98 -4.08
C ALA A 10 5.87 14.43 -2.77
N SER A 11 6.11 15.73 -2.62
CA SER A 11 6.70 16.31 -1.40
C SER A 11 5.71 16.32 -0.24
N GLU A 12 4.45 16.64 -0.52
CA GLU A 12 3.36 16.69 0.45
C GLU A 12 3.01 15.30 0.98
N TYR A 13 3.13 14.26 0.14
CA TYR A 13 2.94 12.87 0.55
C TYR A 13 3.91 12.47 1.67
N ASP A 14 5.20 12.69 1.47
CA ASP A 14 6.21 12.39 2.49
C ASP A 14 6.04 13.27 3.73
N ALA A 15 5.75 14.56 3.56
CA ALA A 15 5.53 15.48 4.66
C ALA A 15 4.36 15.03 5.53
N TRP A 16 3.26 14.60 4.91
CA TRP A 16 2.10 14.08 5.63
C TRP A 16 2.45 12.90 6.54
N PHE A 17 3.20 11.92 6.04
CA PHE A 17 3.65 10.79 6.88
C PHE A 17 4.59 11.22 7.99
N MET A 18 5.50 12.17 7.73
CA MET A 18 6.44 12.67 8.71
C MET A 18 5.77 13.52 9.80
N GLU A 19 4.64 14.13 9.52
CA GLU A 19 3.79 14.84 10.47
C GLU A 19 2.87 13.89 11.25
N ASN A 20 2.45 12.78 10.62
CA ASN A 20 1.59 11.74 11.19
C ASN A 20 2.38 10.50 11.63
N THR A 21 3.41 10.70 12.45
CA THR A 21 4.41 9.66 12.79
C THR A 21 3.82 8.40 13.43
N ASN A 22 2.73 8.52 14.21
CA ASN A 22 2.08 7.35 14.80
C ASN A 22 1.37 6.50 13.74
N VAL A 23 0.76 7.13 12.73
CA VAL A 23 0.16 6.41 11.58
C VAL A 23 1.25 5.74 10.77
N LEU A 24 2.32 6.48 10.43
CA LEU A 24 3.47 5.94 9.72
C LEU A 24 4.06 4.71 10.43
N GLU A 25 4.32 4.81 11.73
CA GLU A 25 4.90 3.71 12.51
C GLU A 25 3.94 2.52 12.59
N THR A 26 2.64 2.77 12.73
CA THR A 26 1.59 1.74 12.74
C THR A 26 1.58 0.95 11.43
N GLU A 27 1.56 1.65 10.29
CA GLU A 27 1.59 1.02 8.97
C GLU A 27 2.92 0.30 8.72
N LEU A 28 4.04 0.93 9.11
CA LEU A 28 5.38 0.35 8.95
C LEU A 28 5.53 -0.98 9.70
N ARG A 29 4.96 -1.10 10.91
CA ARG A 29 4.95 -2.36 11.68
C ARG A 29 4.19 -3.46 10.97
N LEU A 30 3.05 -3.14 10.36
CA LEU A 30 2.30 -4.12 9.55
C LEU A 30 3.14 -4.60 8.37
N VAL A 31 3.71 -3.67 7.60
CA VAL A 31 4.56 -4.03 6.44
C VAL A 31 5.75 -4.89 6.88
N ALA A 32 6.46 -4.48 7.94
CA ALA A 32 7.60 -5.22 8.47
C ALA A 32 7.21 -6.64 8.92
N SER A 33 6.06 -6.80 9.57
CA SER A 33 5.58 -8.13 10.00
C SER A 33 5.30 -9.07 8.82
N CYS A 34 4.75 -8.54 7.72
CA CYS A 34 4.46 -9.29 6.50
C CYS A 34 5.73 -9.66 5.71
N LEU A 35 6.80 -8.87 5.85
CA LEU A 35 8.06 -9.05 5.12
C LEU A 35 9.13 -9.79 5.91
N LYS A 36 8.82 -10.25 7.11
CA LYS A 36 9.76 -11.08 7.89
C LYS A 36 10.16 -12.30 7.07
N ASP A 37 11.47 -12.57 7.01
CA ASP A 37 12.07 -13.70 6.28
C ASP A 37 11.73 -13.74 4.77
N SER A 38 11.58 -12.58 4.14
CA SER A 38 11.05 -12.45 2.76
C SER A 38 12.05 -12.66 1.61
N GLY A 39 13.35 -12.84 1.89
CA GLY A 39 14.36 -13.01 0.84
C GLY A 39 14.45 -11.80 -0.11
N LYS A 40 14.54 -12.02 -1.43
CA LYS A 40 14.61 -10.96 -2.43
C LYS A 40 13.21 -10.40 -2.73
N ILE A 41 13.04 -9.10 -2.54
CA ILE A 41 11.74 -8.40 -2.64
C ILE A 41 11.72 -7.45 -3.84
N LEU A 42 10.60 -7.45 -4.59
CA LEU A 42 10.25 -6.41 -5.55
C LEU A 42 9.12 -5.55 -4.96
N SER A 43 9.28 -4.22 -4.95
CA SER A 43 8.23 -3.29 -4.52
C SER A 43 7.51 -2.68 -5.71
N ILE A 44 6.19 -2.84 -5.77
CA ILE A 44 5.32 -2.30 -6.82
C ILE A 44 4.58 -1.09 -6.30
N GLY A 45 4.65 0.03 -7.05
CA GLY A 45 4.12 1.31 -6.60
C GLY A 45 4.89 1.82 -5.37
N CYS A 46 6.23 1.74 -5.41
CA CYS A 46 7.09 2.07 -4.27
C CYS A 46 7.06 3.55 -3.87
N GLY A 47 6.43 4.40 -4.66
CA GLY A 47 6.33 5.83 -4.39
C GLY A 47 7.69 6.50 -4.22
N SER A 48 7.82 7.26 -3.16
CA SER A 48 9.08 7.93 -2.77
C SER A 48 10.11 6.99 -2.12
N ALA A 49 9.82 5.69 -2.00
CA ALA A 49 10.58 4.70 -1.24
C ALA A 49 10.79 5.08 0.25
N LEU A 50 9.83 5.78 0.85
CA LEU A 50 9.87 6.12 2.27
C LEU A 50 9.81 4.86 3.15
N PHE A 51 8.86 3.96 2.87
CA PHE A 51 8.69 2.72 3.61
C PHE A 51 9.90 1.80 3.43
N GLU A 52 10.40 1.64 2.21
CA GLU A 52 11.58 0.82 1.90
C GLU A 52 12.82 1.31 2.68
N LYS A 53 13.02 2.62 2.73
CA LYS A 53 14.11 3.22 3.52
C LYS A 53 13.95 2.95 5.01
N LEU A 54 12.76 3.14 5.56
CA LEU A 54 12.50 2.91 6.99
C LEU A 54 12.56 1.43 7.36
N LEU A 55 12.12 0.53 6.47
CA LEU A 55 12.26 -0.92 6.64
C LEU A 55 13.73 -1.33 6.72
N ALA A 56 14.58 -0.78 5.85
CA ALA A 56 16.01 -1.03 5.89
C ALA A 56 16.66 -0.50 7.18
N ASP A 57 16.31 0.73 7.56
CA ASP A 57 16.96 1.42 8.70
C ASP A 57 16.55 0.83 10.06
N ARG A 58 15.30 0.34 10.20
CA ARG A 58 14.73 -0.02 11.51
C ARG A 58 14.51 -1.51 11.72
N TYR A 59 14.31 -2.27 10.60
CA TYR A 59 13.93 -3.68 10.65
C TYR A 59 14.92 -4.61 9.93
N ASP A 60 16.01 -4.05 9.35
CA ASP A 60 16.99 -4.78 8.51
C ASP A 60 16.33 -5.52 7.33
N ILE A 61 15.20 -5.01 6.85
CA ILE A 61 14.50 -5.53 5.65
C ILE A 61 14.91 -4.68 4.46
N ARG A 62 15.65 -5.27 3.54
CA ARG A 62 16.19 -4.57 2.38
C ARG A 62 15.41 -4.88 1.13
N ILE A 63 14.88 -3.83 0.51
CA ILE A 63 14.24 -3.84 -0.79
C ILE A 63 15.13 -2.99 -1.70
N GLU A 64 15.63 -3.59 -2.77
CA GLU A 64 16.65 -2.93 -3.61
C GLU A 64 16.05 -2.32 -4.88
N HIS A 65 14.91 -2.85 -5.34
CA HIS A 65 14.30 -2.46 -6.60
C HIS A 65 12.79 -2.29 -6.48
N GLY A 66 12.26 -1.29 -7.19
CA GLY A 66 10.82 -1.03 -7.26
C GLY A 66 10.38 -0.45 -8.59
N ILE A 67 9.06 -0.41 -8.77
CA ILE A 67 8.37 0.15 -9.93
C ILE A 67 7.46 1.26 -9.43
N GLU A 68 7.54 2.45 -10.06
CA GLU A 68 6.73 3.62 -9.70
C GLU A 68 6.42 4.45 -10.96
N PRO A 69 5.12 4.68 -11.28
CA PRO A 69 4.77 5.43 -12.47
C PRO A 69 4.94 6.95 -12.35
N ALA A 70 4.90 7.53 -11.13
CA ALA A 70 5.00 8.97 -10.92
C ALA A 70 6.47 9.42 -10.91
N GLU A 71 6.88 10.24 -11.88
CA GLU A 71 8.27 10.71 -12.00
C GLU A 71 8.73 11.50 -10.78
N GLY A 72 7.84 12.33 -10.20
CA GLY A 72 8.12 13.11 -8.99
C GLY A 72 8.44 12.23 -7.80
N MET A 73 7.67 11.16 -7.59
CA MET A 73 7.91 10.15 -6.55
C MET A 73 9.21 9.38 -6.80
N ALA A 74 9.40 8.88 -8.02
CA ALA A 74 10.62 8.16 -8.42
C ALA A 74 11.89 9.02 -8.25
N ALA A 75 11.82 10.32 -8.50
CA ALA A 75 12.94 11.23 -8.26
C ALA A 75 13.32 11.34 -6.78
N ILE A 76 12.35 11.28 -5.87
CA ILE A 76 12.60 11.24 -4.42
C ILE A 76 13.20 9.90 -4.03
N ALA A 77 12.65 8.79 -4.54
CA ALA A 77 13.17 7.44 -4.29
C ALA A 77 14.66 7.32 -4.69
N ARG A 78 15.03 7.83 -5.87
CA ARG A 78 16.43 7.84 -6.33
C ARG A 78 17.35 8.66 -5.43
N LYS A 79 16.88 9.81 -4.91
CA LYS A 79 17.65 10.61 -3.93
C LYS A 79 17.87 9.85 -2.62
N ARG A 80 16.99 8.89 -2.26
CA ARG A 80 17.16 7.97 -1.13
C ARG A 80 18.10 6.81 -1.44
N GLY A 81 18.61 6.71 -2.67
CA GLY A 81 19.47 5.61 -3.10
C GLY A 81 18.71 4.36 -3.52
N PHE A 82 17.40 4.47 -3.75
CA PHE A 82 16.55 3.36 -4.17
C PHE A 82 16.57 3.22 -5.70
N ASP A 83 16.73 1.99 -6.20
CA ASP A 83 16.65 1.69 -7.62
C ASP A 83 15.18 1.57 -8.04
N VAL A 84 14.74 2.46 -8.93
CA VAL A 84 13.34 2.55 -9.34
C VAL A 84 13.20 2.64 -10.86
N GLU A 85 12.39 1.73 -11.42
CA GLU A 85 11.91 1.79 -12.79
C GLU A 85 10.66 2.69 -12.86
N ILE A 86 10.65 3.64 -13.80
CA ILE A 86 9.46 4.46 -14.06
C ILE A 86 8.56 3.71 -15.01
N ASN A 87 7.53 3.09 -14.48
CA ASN A 87 6.55 2.32 -15.25
C ASN A 87 5.28 2.07 -14.42
N THR A 88 4.19 1.72 -15.08
CA THR A 88 2.98 1.25 -14.36
C THR A 88 3.12 -0.22 -13.95
N ALA A 89 2.38 -0.64 -12.94
CA ALA A 89 2.33 -2.03 -12.53
C ALA A 89 1.83 -2.97 -13.65
N GLU A 90 0.96 -2.45 -14.50
CA GLU A 90 0.38 -3.20 -15.62
C GLU A 90 1.32 -3.33 -16.82
N GLU A 91 2.22 -2.37 -17.04
CA GLU A 91 3.11 -2.34 -18.23
C GLU A 91 4.51 -2.88 -17.94
N ALA A 92 5.06 -2.67 -16.74
CA ALA A 92 6.40 -3.09 -16.35
C ALA A 92 6.62 -4.60 -16.53
N ASP A 93 7.85 -4.99 -16.84
CA ASP A 93 8.28 -6.40 -16.83
C ASP A 93 8.87 -6.74 -15.47
N TYR A 94 8.24 -7.66 -14.74
CA TYR A 94 8.74 -8.11 -13.43
C TYR A 94 9.76 -9.25 -13.53
N GLY A 95 9.99 -9.78 -14.75
CA GLY A 95 10.79 -10.97 -14.98
C GLY A 95 10.09 -12.27 -14.56
N GLU A 96 10.83 -13.36 -14.53
CA GLU A 96 10.31 -14.69 -14.20
C GLU A 96 11.19 -15.37 -13.13
N ASN A 97 10.56 -15.90 -12.07
CA ASN A 97 11.24 -16.65 -11.00
C ASN A 97 12.45 -15.91 -10.37
N LEU A 98 12.35 -14.61 -10.19
CA LEU A 98 13.43 -13.76 -9.71
C LEU A 98 13.32 -13.39 -8.24
N TYR A 99 12.10 -13.36 -7.69
CA TYR A 99 11.82 -12.82 -6.36
C TYR A 99 11.24 -13.88 -5.43
N ASP A 100 11.49 -13.72 -4.15
CA ASP A 100 10.90 -14.51 -3.08
C ASP A 100 9.60 -13.83 -2.59
N THR A 101 9.52 -12.50 -2.74
CA THR A 101 8.34 -11.71 -2.37
C THR A 101 8.10 -10.60 -3.38
N VAL A 102 6.82 -10.34 -3.70
CA VAL A 102 6.38 -9.13 -4.41
C VAL A 102 5.46 -8.35 -3.47
N LEU A 103 5.79 -7.10 -3.23
CA LEU A 103 5.07 -6.20 -2.32
C LEU A 103 4.25 -5.18 -3.10
N PHE A 104 2.98 -5.05 -2.76
CA PHE A 104 2.08 -3.97 -3.13
C PHE A 104 1.64 -3.27 -1.85
N ASN A 105 2.22 -2.10 -1.54
CA ASN A 105 1.96 -1.38 -0.29
C ASN A 105 1.28 -0.04 -0.56
N GLY A 106 -0.01 0.09 -0.20
CA GLY A 106 -0.81 1.31 -0.38
C GLY A 106 -1.11 1.70 -1.82
N CYS A 107 -0.78 0.86 -2.80
CA CYS A 107 -0.91 1.17 -4.21
C CYS A 107 -2.03 0.41 -4.96
N PRO A 108 -2.60 -0.71 -4.48
CA PRO A 108 -3.61 -1.49 -5.20
C PRO A 108 -4.86 -0.69 -5.60
N CYS A 109 -5.24 0.31 -4.80
CA CYS A 109 -6.38 1.18 -5.08
C CYS A 109 -6.17 2.11 -6.29
N TYR A 110 -4.94 2.32 -6.73
CA TYR A 110 -4.59 3.17 -7.89
C TYR A 110 -4.41 2.39 -9.19
N MET A 111 -4.44 1.05 -9.14
CA MET A 111 -4.29 0.17 -10.30
C MET A 111 -5.63 -0.04 -11.01
N GLN A 112 -5.62 0.09 -12.34
CA GLN A 112 -6.79 -0.16 -13.18
C GLN A 112 -7.08 -1.67 -13.28
N ASP A 113 -6.04 -2.48 -13.51
CA ASP A 113 -6.12 -3.94 -13.57
C ASP A 113 -5.17 -4.60 -12.56
N LEU A 114 -5.63 -4.66 -11.30
CA LEU A 114 -4.91 -5.37 -10.24
C LEU A 114 -4.68 -6.85 -10.60
N GLY A 115 -5.60 -7.48 -11.34
CA GLY A 115 -5.46 -8.87 -11.78
C GLY A 115 -4.27 -9.06 -12.71
N LEU A 116 -4.04 -8.13 -13.66
CA LEU A 116 -2.89 -8.16 -14.54
C LEU A 116 -1.57 -8.01 -13.74
N ALA A 117 -1.51 -7.05 -12.83
CA ALA A 117 -0.34 -6.85 -11.97
C ALA A 117 -0.05 -8.11 -11.12
N LEU A 118 -1.08 -8.76 -10.57
CA LEU A 118 -0.93 -9.99 -9.79
C LEU A 118 -0.49 -11.19 -10.64
N ARG A 119 -0.95 -11.32 -11.89
CA ARG A 119 -0.43 -12.35 -12.81
C ARG A 119 1.07 -12.17 -13.07
N LYS A 120 1.51 -10.93 -13.29
CA LYS A 120 2.94 -10.62 -13.45
C LYS A 120 3.73 -10.93 -12.17
N ALA A 121 3.19 -10.58 -11.00
CA ALA A 121 3.78 -10.92 -9.72
C ALA A 121 3.91 -12.45 -9.54
N HIS A 122 2.89 -13.20 -9.93
CA HIS A 122 2.94 -14.68 -9.89
C HIS A 122 4.06 -15.24 -10.79
N CYS A 123 4.22 -14.72 -12.01
CA CYS A 123 5.33 -15.14 -12.89
C CYS A 123 6.70 -14.77 -12.32
N ALA A 124 6.82 -13.58 -11.71
CA ALA A 124 8.06 -13.08 -11.14
C ALA A 124 8.52 -13.82 -9.87
N LEU A 125 7.57 -14.40 -9.13
CA LEU A 125 7.85 -15.15 -7.92
C LEU A 125 8.46 -16.53 -8.22
N ARG A 126 9.41 -16.94 -7.39
CA ARG A 126 9.89 -18.32 -7.29
C ARG A 126 8.80 -19.22 -6.74
N GLU A 127 8.95 -20.52 -6.96
CA GLU A 127 8.09 -21.54 -6.33
C GLU A 127 8.12 -21.38 -4.80
N GLY A 128 6.95 -21.37 -4.17
CA GLY A 128 6.78 -21.11 -2.74
C GLY A 128 6.98 -19.65 -2.32
N GLY A 129 7.21 -18.76 -3.27
CA GLY A 129 7.27 -17.30 -3.02
C GLY A 129 5.90 -16.73 -2.66
N LYS A 130 5.88 -15.53 -2.09
CA LYS A 130 4.65 -14.88 -1.64
C LYS A 130 4.43 -13.52 -2.30
N VAL A 131 3.17 -13.18 -2.50
CA VAL A 131 2.74 -11.80 -2.76
C VAL A 131 2.15 -11.21 -1.47
N VAL A 132 2.46 -9.95 -1.20
CA VAL A 132 1.91 -9.17 -0.08
C VAL A 132 1.16 -7.98 -0.66
N VAL A 133 -0.15 -7.94 -0.46
CA VAL A 133 -1.04 -6.87 -0.96
C VAL A 133 -1.60 -6.12 0.24
N ILE A 134 -1.18 -4.89 0.45
CA ILE A 134 -1.59 -4.05 1.58
C ILE A 134 -2.32 -2.83 1.05
N ASP A 135 -3.52 -2.57 1.59
CA ASP A 135 -4.35 -1.45 1.15
C ASP A 135 -5.45 -1.14 2.18
N VAL A 136 -6.08 0.02 2.03
CA VAL A 136 -7.29 0.38 2.76
C VAL A 136 -8.48 -0.39 2.16
N PRO A 137 -9.18 -1.25 2.92
CA PRO A 137 -10.38 -1.90 2.44
C PRO A 137 -11.54 -0.90 2.27
N LYS A 138 -12.31 -1.04 1.20
CA LYS A 138 -13.50 -0.21 0.94
C LYS A 138 -14.51 -0.23 2.10
N GLU A 139 -14.66 -1.38 2.75
CA GLU A 139 -15.58 -1.62 3.87
C GLU A 139 -15.06 -1.14 5.22
N SER A 140 -13.78 -0.76 5.32
CA SER A 140 -13.18 -0.31 6.57
C SER A 140 -13.62 1.11 6.96
N PRO A 141 -13.43 1.54 8.22
CA PRO A 141 -13.72 2.91 8.65
C PRO A 141 -13.05 3.97 7.78
N TYR A 142 -11.75 3.83 7.45
CA TYR A 142 -11.08 4.74 6.52
C TYR A 142 -11.63 4.66 5.10
N GLY A 143 -11.91 3.45 4.61
CA GLY A 143 -12.51 3.26 3.29
C GLY A 143 -13.87 3.95 3.16
N LEU A 144 -14.71 3.85 4.18
CA LEU A 144 -16.01 4.52 4.22
C LEU A 144 -15.88 6.05 4.23
N ILE A 145 -14.96 6.59 5.05
CA ILE A 145 -14.72 8.04 5.14
C ILE A 145 -14.12 8.58 3.83
N TYR A 146 -13.17 7.87 3.21
CA TYR A 146 -12.61 8.25 1.91
C TYR A 146 -13.69 8.28 0.82
N ASN A 147 -14.54 7.25 0.75
CA ASN A 147 -15.65 7.22 -0.20
C ASN A 147 -16.67 8.34 0.08
N LEU A 148 -16.93 8.70 1.33
CA LEU A 148 -17.78 9.83 1.68
C LEU A 148 -17.14 11.16 1.26
N ALA A 149 -15.86 11.37 1.54
CA ALA A 149 -15.12 12.56 1.12
C ALA A 149 -15.13 12.72 -0.41
N LEU A 150 -14.99 11.61 -1.16
CA LEU A 150 -15.14 11.58 -2.61
C LEU A 150 -16.54 12.00 -3.06
N ALA A 151 -17.58 11.48 -2.41
CA ALA A 151 -18.97 11.75 -2.77
C ALA A 151 -19.36 13.23 -2.56
N VAL A 152 -18.74 13.90 -1.57
CA VAL A 152 -18.98 15.34 -1.25
C VAL A 152 -17.88 16.26 -1.77
N ASP A 153 -16.85 15.73 -2.41
CA ASP A 153 -15.71 16.41 -3.04
C ASP A 153 -14.87 17.30 -2.11
N THR A 154 -14.90 17.03 -0.81
CA THR A 154 -14.16 17.82 0.19
C THR A 154 -14.05 17.09 1.52
N TRP A 155 -13.02 17.43 2.31
CA TRP A 155 -12.94 17.06 3.72
C TRP A 155 -13.75 18.00 4.64
N ASP A 156 -14.12 19.19 4.16
CA ASP A 156 -14.80 20.23 4.96
C ASP A 156 -16.32 20.17 4.79
N HIS A 157 -16.89 18.97 4.95
CA HIS A 157 -18.33 18.76 4.89
C HIS A 157 -18.88 18.36 6.27
N PRO A 158 -20.08 18.85 6.67
CA PRO A 158 -20.65 18.55 8.00
C PRO A 158 -20.78 17.04 8.32
N LEU A 159 -21.00 16.19 7.30
CA LEU A 159 -21.06 14.72 7.49
C LEU A 159 -19.71 14.10 7.89
N LEU A 160 -18.60 14.79 7.67
CA LEU A 160 -17.25 14.35 8.03
C LEU A 160 -16.76 14.96 9.36
N GLU A 161 -17.50 15.93 9.91
CA GLU A 161 -17.14 16.56 11.17
C GLU A 161 -17.15 15.54 12.31
N GLY A 162 -16.04 15.49 13.07
CA GLY A 162 -15.88 14.59 14.21
C GLY A 162 -15.57 13.13 13.86
N CYS A 163 -15.59 12.72 12.58
CA CYS A 163 -15.24 11.36 12.17
C CYS A 163 -14.03 11.29 11.20
N LYS A 164 -13.70 12.38 10.52
CA LYS A 164 -12.49 12.42 9.67
C LYS A 164 -11.20 12.39 10.52
N PRO A 165 -10.07 11.91 9.99
CA PRO A 165 -8.77 12.08 10.63
C PRO A 165 -8.51 13.54 11.01
N LYS A 166 -7.73 13.77 12.05
CA LYS A 166 -7.36 15.14 12.48
C LYS A 166 -6.63 15.88 11.36
N ASP A 167 -5.76 15.17 10.67
CA ASP A 167 -5.02 15.65 9.50
C ASP A 167 -5.33 14.67 8.34
N PRO A 168 -6.37 14.95 7.54
CA PRO A 168 -6.79 14.02 6.49
C PRO A 168 -5.76 13.98 5.36
N TYR A 169 -5.62 12.80 4.78
CA TYR A 169 -4.83 12.59 3.57
C TYR A 169 -5.29 13.52 2.43
N PRO A 170 -4.38 14.09 1.62
CA PRO A 170 -4.75 15.07 0.59
C PRO A 170 -5.88 14.58 -0.31
N ILE A 171 -6.96 15.35 -0.40
CA ILE A 171 -8.17 14.96 -1.14
C ILE A 171 -7.88 14.65 -2.61
N GLU A 172 -6.92 15.34 -3.21
CA GLU A 172 -6.52 15.13 -4.61
C GLU A 172 -5.91 13.73 -4.83
N LEU A 173 -5.24 13.17 -3.83
CA LEU A 173 -4.73 11.81 -3.88
C LEU A 173 -5.86 10.79 -3.63
N VAL A 174 -6.79 11.09 -2.71
CA VAL A 174 -7.98 10.26 -2.47
C VAL A 174 -8.83 10.14 -3.74
N LYS A 175 -8.96 11.21 -4.54
CA LYS A 175 -9.70 11.23 -5.81
C LYS A 175 -9.15 10.28 -6.88
N GLN A 176 -7.91 9.85 -6.78
CA GLN A 176 -7.31 8.91 -7.72
C GLN A 176 -7.59 7.44 -7.38
N ALA A 177 -8.04 7.17 -6.15
CA ALA A 177 -8.20 5.83 -5.65
C ALA A 177 -9.52 5.17 -6.08
N SER A 178 -9.47 3.87 -6.32
CA SER A 178 -10.62 2.99 -6.53
C SER A 178 -10.57 1.85 -5.50
N TRP A 179 -11.19 2.08 -4.38
CA TRP A 179 -11.14 1.16 -3.24
C TRP A 179 -11.88 -0.13 -3.54
N ARG A 180 -11.21 -1.27 -3.28
CA ARG A 180 -11.78 -2.62 -3.34
C ARG A 180 -11.98 -3.16 -1.93
N THR A 181 -12.97 -4.02 -1.75
CA THR A 181 -13.13 -4.77 -0.50
C THR A 181 -11.99 -5.79 -0.33
N THR A 182 -11.75 -6.22 0.91
CA THR A 182 -10.80 -7.30 1.19
C THR A 182 -11.18 -8.57 0.43
N LYS A 183 -12.48 -8.87 0.37
CA LYS A 183 -12.98 -10.03 -0.39
C LYS A 183 -12.69 -9.91 -1.88
N GLU A 184 -12.96 -8.78 -2.52
CA GLU A 184 -12.65 -8.56 -3.94
C GLU A 184 -11.15 -8.75 -4.23
N LYS A 185 -10.27 -8.20 -3.38
CA LYS A 185 -8.82 -8.39 -3.51
C LYS A 185 -8.43 -9.87 -3.36
N SER A 186 -8.98 -10.56 -2.38
CA SER A 186 -8.75 -12.00 -2.16
C SER A 186 -9.21 -12.85 -3.35
N ASP A 187 -10.39 -12.56 -3.90
CA ASP A 187 -10.92 -13.27 -5.08
C ASP A 187 -10.01 -13.06 -6.31
N ILE A 188 -9.50 -11.83 -6.50
CA ILE A 188 -8.57 -11.52 -7.59
C ILE A 188 -7.24 -12.26 -7.38
N MET A 189 -6.69 -12.32 -6.16
CA MET A 189 -5.48 -13.06 -5.84
C MET A 189 -5.65 -14.56 -6.14
N ALA A 190 -6.73 -15.17 -5.65
CA ALA A 190 -7.04 -16.57 -5.89
C ALA A 190 -7.20 -16.89 -7.38
N ALA A 191 -7.88 -16.02 -8.15
CA ALA A 191 -8.05 -16.16 -9.60
C ALA A 191 -6.74 -16.05 -10.39
N ASN A 192 -5.67 -15.52 -9.78
CA ASN A 192 -4.36 -15.35 -10.39
C ASN A 192 -3.28 -16.27 -9.79
N GLY A 193 -3.66 -17.40 -9.20
CA GLY A 193 -2.77 -18.49 -8.81
C GLY A 193 -2.17 -18.39 -7.41
N PHE A 194 -2.73 -17.53 -6.55
CA PHE A 194 -2.30 -17.45 -5.16
C PHE A 194 -3.24 -18.27 -4.28
N GLY A 195 -2.72 -19.37 -3.77
CA GLY A 195 -3.39 -20.19 -2.75
C GLY A 195 -3.11 -19.71 -1.33
N LYS A 196 -3.69 -20.39 -0.33
CA LYS A 196 -3.45 -20.16 1.10
C LYS A 196 -3.31 -18.67 1.46
N LEU A 197 -4.43 -17.95 1.52
CA LEU A 197 -4.42 -16.54 1.90
C LEU A 197 -4.35 -16.39 3.43
N GLU A 198 -3.41 -15.55 3.88
CA GLU A 198 -3.27 -15.13 5.28
C GLU A 198 -3.56 -13.63 5.38
N TYR A 199 -4.05 -13.17 6.53
CA TYR A 199 -4.50 -11.80 6.72
C TYR A 199 -3.90 -11.20 7.99
N SER A 200 -3.47 -9.93 7.88
CA SER A 200 -3.05 -9.13 9.01
C SER A 200 -3.58 -7.71 8.86
N GLN A 201 -3.87 -7.04 9.94
CA GLN A 201 -4.53 -5.74 9.94
C GLN A 201 -3.98 -4.81 11.01
N THR A 202 -4.12 -3.52 10.76
CA THR A 202 -3.81 -2.44 11.71
C THR A 202 -4.72 -1.24 11.47
N LEU A 203 -4.49 -0.10 12.11
CA LEU A 203 -5.40 1.04 12.13
C LEU A 203 -6.81 0.61 12.56
N THR A 204 -6.88 -0.02 13.74
CA THR A 204 -8.12 -0.55 14.31
C THR A 204 -8.89 0.47 15.12
N LEU A 205 -8.28 1.60 15.45
CA LEU A 205 -8.93 2.74 16.07
C LEU A 205 -9.80 3.49 15.07
N ASP A 206 -10.79 4.22 15.60
CA ASP A 206 -11.55 5.18 14.79
C ASP A 206 -10.59 6.15 14.08
N PRO A 207 -10.81 6.46 12.79
CA PRO A 207 -9.94 7.34 12.03
C PRO A 207 -9.65 8.69 12.69
N HIS A 208 -10.60 9.23 13.42
CA HIS A 208 -10.42 10.47 14.19
C HIS A 208 -9.34 10.37 15.27
N TYR A 209 -9.08 9.18 15.80
CA TYR A 209 -8.12 8.92 16.87
C TYR A 209 -6.87 8.14 16.46
N SER A 210 -6.75 7.71 15.21
CA SER A 210 -5.66 6.86 14.73
C SER A 210 -4.27 7.45 14.91
N TYR A 211 -4.17 8.79 14.98
CA TYR A 211 -2.90 9.50 15.21
C TYR A 211 -2.43 9.48 16.66
N THR A 212 -3.28 9.05 17.60
CA THR A 212 -3.02 9.19 19.05
C THR A 212 -2.05 8.18 19.61
N THR A 213 -1.94 7.01 18.99
CA THR A 213 -1.07 5.92 19.44
C THR A 213 -0.58 5.07 18.26
N VAL A 214 0.52 4.38 18.48
CA VAL A 214 1.04 3.37 17.53
C VAL A 214 0.38 2.04 17.86
N GLU A 215 -0.11 1.35 16.81
CA GLU A 215 -0.72 0.03 16.92
C GLU A 215 0.25 -1.05 16.39
N ASP A 216 0.25 -2.21 17.04
CA ASP A 216 0.87 -3.41 16.50
C ASP A 216 -0.11 -4.15 15.58
N PRO A 217 0.38 -4.83 14.52
CA PRO A 217 -0.48 -5.60 13.65
C PRO A 217 -1.09 -6.79 14.38
N ILE A 218 -2.33 -7.11 14.02
CA ILE A 218 -3.06 -8.27 14.53
C ILE A 218 -3.57 -9.13 13.39
N GLU A 219 -3.79 -10.42 13.63
CA GLU A 219 -4.35 -11.35 12.66
C GLU A 219 -5.79 -10.98 12.25
N GLY A 220 -6.15 -11.27 11.00
CA GLY A 220 -7.50 -11.04 10.46
C GLY A 220 -7.63 -9.77 9.62
N TYR A 221 -8.89 -9.41 9.30
CA TYR A 221 -9.23 -8.25 8.47
C TYR A 221 -10.61 -7.65 8.82
N ASP A 222 -11.12 -7.96 10.01
CA ASP A 222 -12.51 -7.70 10.41
C ASP A 222 -12.73 -6.34 11.07
N ARG A 223 -11.66 -5.58 11.33
CA ARG A 223 -11.73 -4.29 12.04
C ARG A 223 -10.70 -3.25 11.61
N GLY A 224 -9.60 -3.68 10.97
CA GLY A 224 -8.52 -2.79 10.59
C GLY A 224 -8.84 -1.96 9.35
N SER A 225 -8.30 -0.75 9.29
CA SER A 225 -8.41 0.12 8.13
C SER A 225 -7.20 0.06 7.20
N TYR A 226 -6.16 -0.68 7.58
CA TYR A 226 -5.04 -1.04 6.71
C TYR A 226 -4.81 -2.53 6.83
N VAL A 227 -5.05 -3.25 5.73
CA VAL A 227 -5.12 -4.71 5.71
C VAL A 227 -4.13 -5.28 4.72
N ALA A 228 -3.32 -6.22 5.20
CA ALA A 228 -2.44 -7.05 4.40
C ALA A 228 -3.10 -8.38 4.07
N ILE A 229 -3.02 -8.78 2.80
CA ILE A 229 -3.37 -10.10 2.30
C ILE A 229 -2.08 -10.73 1.78
N ILE A 230 -1.68 -11.86 2.33
CA ILE A 230 -0.49 -12.60 1.94
C ILE A 230 -0.96 -13.83 1.20
N GLY A 231 -0.55 -13.99 -0.06
CA GLY A 231 -0.86 -15.16 -0.88
C GLY A 231 0.41 -15.86 -1.35
N TYR A 232 0.40 -17.17 -1.36
CA TYR A 232 1.56 -17.97 -1.74
C TYR A 232 1.39 -18.53 -3.15
N LYS A 233 2.47 -18.50 -3.95
CA LYS A 233 2.54 -19.18 -5.24
C LYS A 233 2.64 -20.69 -4.98
N GLU A 234 1.68 -21.45 -5.54
CA GLU A 234 1.63 -22.92 -5.51
C GLU A 234 2.21 -23.53 -6.78
#